data_ac86dcddbbca6b2546f52ecc3c9a94fe
#
_entry.id   ac86dcddbbca6b2546f52ecc3c9a94fe
#
_cell.length_a   1.000
_cell.length_b   1.000
_cell.length_c   1.000
_cell.angle_alpha   90.00
_cell.angle_beta   90.00
_cell.angle_gamma   90.00
#
_symmetry.space_group_name_H-M   'P 1'
#
loop_
_entity.id
_entity.type
_entity.pdbx_description
1 polymer ?
#
loop_
_entity_poly.entity_id
_entity_poly.type
_entity_poly.pdbx_seq_one_letter_code
_entity_poly.pdbx_strand_id
1 'polypeptide(L)'
;SLEYTEEQKIYEKLLGLSDFDGHIAPHTLEVASMFAVLSRLHPSNKVDPLTKMKIYNGKDVIEQGHVKKVDINDLRDEARDEGMTGISTRFIMKAIDAALSDSDKNMVTPISIREALIKQVKDQIVVEDDRNRYLNFLGKTLDDY
;
A
#
# COMPACT_ATOMS: atom_id res chain seq x y z
N SER A 1 0.74 4.14 9.42
CA SER A 1 2.03 3.48 9.59
C SER A 1 2.85 3.55 8.30
N LEU A 2 4.17 3.54 8.43
CA LEU A 2 5.10 3.44 7.30
C LEU A 2 5.64 2.02 7.14
N GLU A 3 5.26 1.10 8.01
CA GLU A 3 5.59 -0.32 7.92
C GLU A 3 4.38 -1.07 7.37
N TYR A 4 4.48 -1.61 6.15
CA TYR A 4 3.32 -2.23 5.52
C TYR A 4 2.85 -3.50 6.26
N THR A 5 3.75 -4.21 6.94
CA THR A 5 3.35 -5.38 7.74
C THR A 5 2.51 -4.97 8.95
N GLU A 6 2.79 -3.82 9.56
CA GLU A 6 1.97 -3.26 10.64
C GLU A 6 0.64 -2.75 10.11
N GLU A 7 0.64 -2.12 8.95
CA GLU A 7 -0.59 -1.68 8.27
C GLU A 7 -1.49 -2.88 7.97
N GLN A 8 -0.92 -3.98 7.50
CA GLN A 8 -1.64 -5.22 7.23
C GLN A 8 -2.32 -5.76 8.49
N LYS A 9 -1.64 -5.72 9.63
CA LYS A 9 -2.21 -6.16 10.91
C LYS A 9 -3.42 -5.30 11.31
N ILE A 10 -3.38 -4.00 11.01
CA ILE A 10 -4.52 -3.11 11.27
C ILE A 10 -5.73 -3.57 10.45
N TYR A 11 -5.54 -3.89 9.17
CA TYR A 11 -6.62 -4.36 8.31
C TYR A 11 -7.20 -5.68 8.81
N GLU A 12 -6.34 -6.63 9.19
CA GLU A 12 -6.77 -7.92 9.74
C GLU A 12 -7.64 -7.73 10.98
N LYS A 13 -7.21 -6.83 11.87
CA LYS A 13 -7.97 -6.52 13.09
C LYS A 13 -9.32 -5.90 12.77
N LEU A 14 -9.36 -4.92 11.88
CA LEU A 14 -10.61 -4.24 11.51
C LEU A 14 -11.59 -5.20 10.83
N LEU A 15 -11.11 -6.07 9.95
CA LEU A 15 -11.95 -7.08 9.31
C LEU A 15 -12.51 -8.08 10.33
N GLY A 16 -11.71 -8.44 11.34
CA GLY A 16 -12.16 -9.32 12.41
C GLY A 16 -13.20 -8.71 13.33
N LEU A 17 -13.25 -7.38 13.44
CA LEU A 17 -14.21 -6.65 14.26
C LEU A 17 -15.47 -6.22 13.49
N SER A 18 -15.47 -6.37 12.17
CA SER A 18 -16.60 -5.97 11.32
C SER A 18 -17.49 -7.16 11.00
N ASP A 19 -18.61 -6.89 10.32
CA ASP A 19 -19.50 -7.93 9.81
C ASP A 19 -19.02 -8.56 8.50
N PHE A 20 -17.73 -8.41 8.19
CA PHE A 20 -17.15 -8.95 6.98
C PHE A 20 -17.16 -10.48 7.02
N ASP A 21 -17.89 -11.11 6.11
CA ASP A 21 -18.05 -12.57 6.03
C ASP A 21 -17.47 -13.19 4.76
N GLY A 22 -16.72 -12.40 3.98
CA GLY A 22 -16.06 -12.88 2.78
C GLY A 22 -14.71 -13.52 3.06
N HIS A 23 -14.12 -14.08 2.02
CA HIS A 23 -12.77 -14.64 2.07
C HIS A 23 -11.74 -13.66 1.50
N ILE A 24 -10.61 -13.59 2.19
CA ILE A 24 -9.46 -12.80 1.72
C ILE A 24 -8.39 -13.79 1.27
N ALA A 25 -8.07 -13.81 -0.02
CA ALA A 25 -7.04 -14.68 -0.56
C ALA A 25 -5.65 -14.27 -0.04
N PRO A 26 -4.67 -15.19 0.00
CA PRO A 26 -3.31 -14.85 0.40
C PRO A 26 -2.76 -13.67 -0.40
N HIS A 27 -1.95 -12.84 0.26
CA HIS A 27 -1.27 -11.64 -0.29
C HIS A 27 -2.18 -10.46 -0.63
N THR A 28 -3.51 -10.58 -0.50
CA THR A 28 -4.44 -9.49 -0.80
C THR A 28 -4.20 -8.28 0.12
N LEU A 29 -4.15 -8.51 1.43
CA LEU A 29 -3.93 -7.42 2.39
C LEU A 29 -2.51 -6.87 2.30
N GLU A 30 -1.56 -7.70 1.92
CA GLU A 30 -0.18 -7.25 1.67
C GLU A 30 -0.15 -6.24 0.52
N VAL A 31 -0.81 -6.53 -0.60
CA VAL A 31 -0.90 -5.60 -1.73
C VAL A 31 -1.54 -4.28 -1.30
N ALA A 32 -2.66 -4.35 -0.58
CA ALA A 32 -3.35 -3.15 -0.11
C ALA A 32 -2.49 -2.32 0.84
N SER A 33 -1.80 -2.98 1.77
CA SER A 33 -0.94 -2.29 2.74
C SER A 33 0.29 -1.66 2.08
N MET A 34 0.88 -2.34 1.12
CA MET A 34 2.00 -1.79 0.35
C MET A 34 1.58 -0.53 -0.40
N PHE A 35 0.43 -0.56 -1.05
CA PHE A 35 -0.09 0.61 -1.75
C PHE A 35 -0.32 1.78 -0.77
N ALA A 36 -0.96 1.53 0.37
CA ALA A 36 -1.24 2.57 1.36
C ALA A 36 0.06 3.21 1.86
N VAL A 37 1.07 2.39 2.17
CA VAL A 37 2.37 2.91 2.63
C VAL A 37 3.06 3.71 1.52
N LEU A 38 3.07 3.20 0.29
CA LEU A 38 3.66 3.93 -0.84
C LEU A 38 3.02 5.31 -1.02
N SER A 39 1.70 5.40 -0.82
CA SER A 39 0.99 6.67 -0.95
C SER A 39 1.39 7.70 0.10
N ARG A 40 1.96 7.26 1.22
CA ARG A 40 2.36 8.12 2.35
C ARG A 40 3.82 8.52 2.31
N LEU A 41 4.61 7.91 1.43
CA LEU A 41 6.04 8.19 1.35
C LEU A 41 6.32 9.46 0.55
N HIS A 42 7.28 10.24 1.02
CA HIS A 42 7.79 11.40 0.28
C HIS A 42 8.94 10.96 -0.63
N PRO A 43 9.17 11.65 -1.76
CA PRO A 43 10.31 11.37 -2.62
C PRO A 43 11.62 11.43 -1.86
N SER A 44 12.55 10.55 -2.21
CA SER A 44 13.91 10.53 -1.64
C SER A 44 14.93 10.54 -2.76
N ASN A 45 16.03 11.26 -2.56
CA ASN A 45 17.17 11.26 -3.46
C ASN A 45 18.05 10.03 -3.32
N LYS A 46 17.82 9.22 -2.28
CA LYS A 46 18.65 8.05 -1.96
C LYS A 46 18.10 6.76 -2.52
N VAL A 47 16.76 6.59 -2.53
CA VAL A 47 16.11 5.35 -2.93
C VAL A 47 14.77 5.66 -3.60
N ASP A 48 14.30 4.74 -4.45
CA ASP A 48 12.96 4.84 -5.04
C ASP A 48 11.87 4.52 -3.99
N PRO A 49 10.58 4.82 -4.28
CA PRO A 49 9.51 4.63 -3.30
C PRO A 49 9.35 3.18 -2.82
N LEU A 50 9.45 2.21 -3.72
CA LEU A 50 9.29 0.80 -3.36
C LEU A 50 10.42 0.34 -2.44
N THR A 51 11.67 0.72 -2.76
CA THR A 51 12.84 0.44 -1.95
C THR A 51 12.73 1.11 -0.58
N LYS A 52 12.29 2.37 -0.54
CA LYS A 52 12.09 3.12 0.71
C LYS A 52 11.07 2.42 1.62
N MET A 53 9.98 1.92 1.05
CA MET A 53 8.98 1.17 1.78
C MET A 53 9.57 -0.08 2.43
N LYS A 54 10.40 -0.83 1.69
CA LYS A 54 11.05 -2.03 2.20
C LYS A 54 12.04 -1.72 3.31
N ILE A 55 12.76 -0.60 3.22
CA ILE A 55 13.69 -0.14 4.27
C ILE A 55 12.92 0.15 5.55
N TYR A 56 11.81 0.90 5.47
CA TYR A 56 10.97 1.17 6.64
C TYR A 56 10.39 -0.10 7.26
N ASN A 57 10.23 -1.15 6.45
CA ASN A 57 9.75 -2.45 6.93
C ASN A 57 10.89 -3.35 7.45
N GLY A 58 12.11 -2.81 7.57
CA GLY A 58 13.25 -3.51 8.17
C GLY A 58 13.98 -4.46 7.23
N LYS A 59 13.78 -4.36 5.93
CA LYS A 59 14.45 -5.23 4.95
C LYS A 59 15.72 -4.57 4.43
N ASP A 60 16.78 -5.37 4.24
CA ASP A 60 17.97 -4.93 3.51
C ASP A 60 17.64 -4.80 2.02
N VAL A 61 18.28 -3.84 1.39
CA VAL A 61 18.09 -3.60 -0.04
C VAL A 61 19.29 -4.12 -0.81
N ILE A 62 19.04 -4.91 -1.84
CA ILE A 62 20.07 -5.40 -2.75
C ILE A 62 20.03 -4.54 -4.02
N GLU A 63 21.15 -3.92 -4.35
CA GLU A 63 21.29 -3.07 -5.52
C GLU A 63 22.57 -3.46 -6.27
N GLN A 64 22.44 -3.79 -7.57
CA GLN A 64 23.57 -4.22 -8.42
C GLN A 64 24.36 -5.40 -7.83
N GLY A 65 23.67 -6.34 -7.19
CA GLY A 65 24.30 -7.51 -6.59
C GLY A 65 24.94 -7.29 -5.23
N HIS A 66 24.86 -6.09 -4.69
CA HIS A 66 25.39 -5.75 -3.36
C HIS A 66 24.27 -5.33 -2.42
N VAL A 67 24.39 -5.73 -1.15
CA VAL A 67 23.46 -5.28 -0.12
C VAL A 67 23.74 -3.82 0.17
N LYS A 68 22.74 -2.98 -0.03
CA LYS A 68 22.82 -1.56 0.30
C LYS A 68 22.05 -1.31 1.60
N LYS A 69 22.74 -0.78 2.59
CA LYS A 69 22.13 -0.37 3.86
C LYS A 69 21.95 1.14 3.85
N VAL A 70 20.73 1.58 4.10
CA VAL A 70 20.40 3.00 4.21
C VAL A 70 19.87 3.24 5.61
N ASP A 71 20.38 4.29 6.28
CA ASP A 71 19.91 4.65 7.61
C ASP A 71 18.49 5.20 7.49
N ILE A 72 17.56 4.56 8.20
CA ILE A 72 16.15 4.97 8.20
C ILE A 72 15.96 6.39 8.76
N ASN A 73 16.81 6.79 9.71
CA ASN A 73 16.76 8.14 10.27
C ASN A 73 17.13 9.20 9.24
N ASP A 74 18.09 8.91 8.36
CA ASP A 74 18.46 9.82 7.27
C ASP A 74 17.30 10.00 6.29
N LEU A 75 16.57 8.92 5.99
CA LEU A 75 15.41 9.01 5.12
C LEU A 75 14.27 9.82 5.75
N ARG A 76 14.05 9.66 7.05
CA ARG A 76 13.02 10.42 7.78
C ARG A 76 13.37 11.90 7.89
N ASP A 77 14.66 12.23 7.99
CA ASP A 77 15.12 13.61 8.03
C ASP A 77 14.88 14.34 6.70
N GLU A 78 14.87 13.60 5.57
CA GLU A 78 14.54 14.17 4.26
C GLU A 78 13.07 14.55 4.17
N ALA A 79 12.19 13.88 4.92
CA ALA A 79 10.75 14.05 4.79
C ALA A 79 10.06 13.94 6.17
N ARG A 80 10.21 15.00 6.98
CA ARG A 80 9.75 15.01 8.38
C ARG A 80 8.26 14.82 8.57
N ASP A 81 7.45 15.22 7.60
CA ASP A 81 6.00 15.07 7.63
C ASP A 81 5.51 13.81 6.89
N GLU A 82 6.43 12.91 6.57
CA GLU A 82 6.11 11.65 5.90
C GLU A 82 5.16 10.80 6.77
N GLY A 83 4.15 10.23 6.13
CA GLY A 83 3.13 9.46 6.83
C GLY A 83 1.93 10.27 7.31
N MET A 84 1.99 11.60 7.21
CA MET A 84 0.90 12.49 7.63
C MET A 84 -0.20 12.62 6.58
N THR A 85 0.08 12.27 5.33
CA THR A 85 -0.84 12.35 4.20
C THR A 85 -0.90 11.01 3.48
N GLY A 86 -1.69 10.94 2.41
CA GLY A 86 -1.81 9.75 1.58
C GLY A 86 -3.12 9.01 1.82
N ILE A 87 -3.16 7.77 1.36
CA ILE A 87 -4.36 6.92 1.44
C ILE A 87 -4.62 6.49 2.89
N SER A 88 -5.85 6.67 3.35
CA SER A 88 -6.25 6.31 4.71
C SER A 88 -6.64 4.83 4.81
N THR A 89 -6.67 4.33 6.04
CA THR A 89 -7.18 2.99 6.33
C THR A 89 -8.65 2.84 5.88
N ARG A 90 -9.46 3.87 6.08
CA ARG A 90 -10.87 3.86 5.64
C ARG A 90 -10.99 3.68 4.14
N PHE A 91 -10.13 4.34 3.37
CA PHE A 91 -10.10 4.19 1.91
C PHE A 91 -9.85 2.73 1.51
N ILE A 92 -8.89 2.08 2.16
CA ILE A 92 -8.57 0.68 1.92
C ILE A 92 -9.74 -0.24 2.28
N MET A 93 -10.34 -0.04 3.46
CA MET A 93 -11.47 -0.85 3.91
C MET A 93 -12.65 -0.74 2.94
N LYS A 94 -12.91 0.45 2.44
CA LYS A 94 -13.97 0.70 1.45
C LYS A 94 -13.69 -0.02 0.12
N ALA A 95 -12.42 -0.06 -0.31
CA ALA A 95 -12.03 -0.79 -1.51
C ALA A 95 -12.18 -2.31 -1.33
N ILE A 96 -11.87 -2.83 -0.15
CA ILE A 96 -12.07 -4.25 0.15
C ILE A 96 -13.57 -4.60 0.06
N ASP A 97 -14.43 -3.78 0.65
CA ASP A 97 -15.88 -4.00 0.58
C ASP A 97 -16.38 -3.94 -0.87
N ALA A 98 -15.89 -3.01 -1.67
CA ALA A 98 -16.26 -2.90 -3.08
C ALA A 98 -15.81 -4.12 -3.87
N ALA A 99 -14.59 -4.59 -3.64
CA ALA A 99 -14.06 -5.79 -4.31
C ALA A 99 -14.89 -7.03 -3.96
N LEU A 100 -15.30 -7.15 -2.70
CA LEU A 100 -16.14 -8.27 -2.27
C LEU A 100 -17.51 -8.22 -2.95
N SER A 101 -18.12 -7.03 -3.01
CA SER A 101 -19.45 -6.84 -3.63
C SER A 101 -19.45 -7.20 -5.12
N ASP A 102 -18.33 -6.97 -5.81
CA ASP A 102 -18.19 -7.29 -7.22
C ASP A 102 -17.77 -8.74 -7.48
N SER A 103 -17.53 -9.53 -6.41
CA SER A 103 -17.06 -10.89 -6.52
C SER A 103 -18.21 -11.89 -6.60
N ASP A 104 -18.17 -12.80 -7.59
CA ASP A 104 -19.12 -13.91 -7.71
C ASP A 104 -18.86 -15.01 -6.68
N LYS A 105 -17.63 -15.08 -6.14
CA LYS A 105 -17.17 -16.17 -5.29
C LYS A 105 -17.05 -15.78 -3.82
N ASN A 106 -17.53 -14.61 -3.43
CA ASN A 106 -17.42 -14.10 -2.07
C ASN A 106 -15.95 -14.04 -1.60
N MET A 107 -15.04 -13.65 -2.49
CA MET A 107 -13.61 -13.64 -2.24
C MET A 107 -12.97 -12.37 -2.79
N VAL A 108 -12.02 -11.81 -2.03
CA VAL A 108 -11.16 -10.72 -2.48
C VAL A 108 -9.76 -11.27 -2.74
N THR A 109 -9.22 -11.01 -3.93
CA THR A 109 -7.92 -11.49 -4.36
C THR A 109 -6.95 -10.30 -4.54
N PRO A 110 -5.64 -10.54 -4.67
CA PRO A 110 -4.71 -9.46 -4.99
C PRO A 110 -5.08 -8.71 -6.27
N ILE A 111 -5.57 -9.41 -7.28
CA ILE A 111 -5.99 -8.78 -8.54
C ILE A 111 -7.26 -7.96 -8.33
N SER A 112 -8.26 -8.51 -7.66
CA SER A 112 -9.53 -7.79 -7.45
C SER A 112 -9.36 -6.57 -6.54
N ILE A 113 -8.51 -6.63 -5.52
CA ILE A 113 -8.25 -5.46 -4.68
C ILE A 113 -7.53 -4.37 -5.47
N ARG A 114 -6.57 -4.75 -6.32
CA ARG A 114 -5.89 -3.79 -7.18
C ARG A 114 -6.87 -3.07 -8.10
N GLU A 115 -7.76 -3.80 -8.75
CA GLU A 115 -8.78 -3.22 -9.62
C GLU A 115 -9.74 -2.31 -8.87
N ALA A 116 -10.17 -2.71 -7.67
CA ALA A 116 -11.03 -1.88 -6.83
C ALA A 116 -10.33 -0.60 -6.39
N LEU A 117 -9.06 -0.67 -6.04
CA LEU A 117 -8.26 0.51 -5.67
C LEU A 117 -8.07 1.44 -6.87
N ILE A 118 -7.79 0.91 -8.05
CA ILE A 118 -7.67 1.71 -9.27
C ILE A 118 -8.96 2.49 -9.52
N LYS A 119 -10.10 1.82 -9.48
CA LYS A 119 -11.40 2.46 -9.69
C LYS A 119 -11.67 3.53 -8.64
N GLN A 120 -11.41 3.23 -7.38
CA GLN A 120 -11.66 4.15 -6.28
C GLN A 120 -10.76 5.38 -6.35
N VAL A 121 -9.48 5.21 -6.73
CA VAL A 121 -8.54 6.31 -6.95
C VAL A 121 -9.06 7.21 -8.07
N LYS A 122 -9.48 6.64 -9.20
CA LYS A 122 -10.02 7.42 -10.31
C LYS A 122 -11.28 8.19 -9.92
N ASP A 123 -12.14 7.61 -9.07
CA ASP A 123 -13.41 8.20 -8.70
C ASP A 123 -13.28 9.24 -7.56
N GLN A 124 -12.34 9.05 -6.64
CA GLN A 124 -12.30 9.82 -5.39
C GLN A 124 -11.10 10.75 -5.23
N ILE A 125 -10.00 10.50 -5.92
CA ILE A 125 -8.81 11.35 -5.82
C ILE A 125 -8.91 12.46 -6.87
N VAL A 126 -9.17 13.69 -6.41
CA VAL A 126 -9.44 14.84 -7.26
C VAL A 126 -8.16 15.48 -7.81
N VAL A 127 -7.11 15.55 -6.99
CA VAL A 127 -5.84 16.15 -7.38
C VAL A 127 -5.15 15.26 -8.41
N GLU A 128 -4.95 15.78 -9.62
CA GLU A 128 -4.44 15.00 -10.76
C GLU A 128 -3.06 14.39 -10.50
N ASP A 129 -2.14 15.16 -9.91
CA ASP A 129 -0.80 14.66 -9.60
C ASP A 129 -0.83 13.51 -8.62
N ASP A 130 -1.65 13.61 -7.56
CA ASP A 130 -1.83 12.54 -6.59
C ASP A 130 -2.47 11.31 -7.23
N ARG A 131 -3.51 11.52 -8.02
CA ARG A 131 -4.21 10.43 -8.72
C ARG A 131 -3.24 9.66 -9.61
N ASN A 132 -2.44 10.35 -10.41
CA ASN A 132 -1.47 9.72 -11.32
C ASN A 132 -0.40 8.98 -10.54
N ARG A 133 0.08 9.55 -9.45
CA ARG A 133 1.08 8.93 -8.58
C ARG A 133 0.54 7.63 -7.95
N TYR A 134 -0.67 7.65 -7.44
CA TYR A 134 -1.29 6.47 -6.84
C TYR A 134 -1.55 5.37 -7.86
N LEU A 135 -2.01 5.73 -9.06
CA LEU A 135 -2.21 4.75 -10.13
C LEU A 135 -0.89 4.09 -10.54
N ASN A 136 0.20 4.86 -10.58
CA ASN A 136 1.52 4.32 -10.86
C ASN A 136 1.97 3.33 -9.78
N PHE A 137 1.73 3.64 -8.51
CA PHE A 137 2.07 2.73 -7.40
C PHE A 137 1.28 1.42 -7.48
N LEU A 138 0.01 1.47 -7.86
CA LEU A 138 -0.80 0.27 -8.00
C LEU A 138 -0.24 -0.69 -9.05
N GLY A 139 0.31 -0.15 -10.15
CA GLY A 139 1.03 -0.96 -11.13
C GLY A 139 2.26 -1.64 -10.55
N LYS A 140 3.07 -0.90 -9.81
CA LYS A 140 4.31 -1.43 -9.21
C LYS A 140 4.04 -2.42 -8.09
N THR A 141 2.99 -2.22 -7.31
CA THR A 141 2.68 -3.08 -6.18
C THR A 141 2.41 -4.51 -6.62
N LEU A 142 1.68 -4.69 -7.70
CA LEU A 142 1.37 -6.02 -8.22
C LEU A 142 2.58 -6.67 -8.89
N ASP A 143 3.42 -5.89 -9.55
CA ASP A 143 4.60 -6.40 -10.23
C ASP A 143 5.66 -6.95 -9.26
N ASP A 144 5.59 -6.57 -7.98
CA ASP A 144 6.53 -7.04 -6.95
C ASP A 144 6.22 -8.47 -6.46
N TYR A 145 5.19 -9.09 -6.99
CA TYR A 145 4.86 -10.48 -6.78
C TYR A 145 5.21 -11.26 -8.05
#